data_f67edfeafa5674438ebc7dda67960855
#
_entry.id   f67edfeafa5674438ebc7dda67960855
#
_cell.length_a   1.000
_cell.length_b   1.000
_cell.length_c   1.000
_cell.angle_alpha   90.00
_cell.angle_beta   90.00
_cell.angle_gamma   90.00
#
_symmetry.space_group_name_H-M   'P 1'
#
loop_
_entity.id
_entity.type
_entity.pdbx_description
1 polymer ?
#
loop_
_entity_poly.entity_id
_entity_poly.type
_entity_poly.pdbx_seq_one_letter_code
_entity_poly.pdbx_strand_id
1 'polypeptide(L)'
;LHRVDRRQRQMCIRDSVFTYGFHASPGAVGEKIASIGEARTLGYEQYGLAGWLTIFLRGVLCNWMVSMGVVGAMISTSVSGKVIAMWMPIMLFFFMGFEHSVVNMFLFPSAMIMGGDFSLMDYLVWNEIPTVLGNLVGGLAFTGLTLYGTHIRTAAKKATSATTC
;
A
#
# COMPACT_ATOMS: atom_id res chain seq x y z
N LEU A 1 -4.53 -6.46 -27.17
CA LEU A 1 -3.21 -5.95 -27.59
C LEU A 1 -2.82 -4.67 -26.84
N HIS A 2 -3.66 -3.64 -26.78
CA HIS A 2 -3.34 -2.36 -26.12
C HIS A 2 -3.06 -2.42 -24.61
N ARG A 3 -3.60 -3.39 -23.89
CA ARG A 3 -3.37 -3.54 -22.42
C ARG A 3 -2.00 -4.13 -22.10
N VAL A 4 -1.52 -5.07 -22.93
CA VAL A 4 -0.22 -5.71 -22.76
C VAL A 4 0.89 -4.71 -23.08
N ASP A 5 0.73 -3.91 -24.14
CA ASP A 5 1.68 -2.91 -24.57
C ASP A 5 1.90 -1.79 -23.53
N ARG A 6 0.84 -1.34 -22.85
CA ARG A 6 0.96 -0.37 -21.75
C ARG A 6 1.72 -0.92 -20.55
N ARG A 7 1.48 -2.16 -20.16
CA ARG A 7 2.21 -2.78 -19.05
C ARG A 7 3.69 -3.00 -19.38
N GLN A 8 3.99 -3.44 -20.60
CA GLN A 8 5.37 -3.57 -21.07
C GLN A 8 6.09 -2.22 -21.12
N ARG A 9 5.46 -1.17 -21.61
CA ARG A 9 6.05 0.18 -21.60
C ARG A 9 6.31 0.71 -20.19
N GLN A 10 5.37 0.50 -19.26
CA GLN A 10 5.59 0.91 -17.87
C GLN A 10 6.71 0.11 -17.20
N MET A 11 6.85 -1.17 -17.51
CA MET A 11 7.98 -1.98 -17.04
C MET A 11 9.30 -1.51 -17.65
N CYS A 12 9.36 -1.28 -18.96
CA CYS A 12 10.57 -0.80 -19.64
C CYS A 12 11.00 0.60 -19.18
N ILE A 13 10.07 1.53 -18.97
CA ILE A 13 10.37 2.87 -18.44
C ILE A 13 10.90 2.73 -17.00
N ARG A 14 10.28 1.89 -16.20
CA ARG A 14 10.71 1.62 -14.83
C ARG A 14 12.11 1.02 -14.78
N ASP A 15 12.38 0.00 -15.62
CA ASP A 15 13.69 -0.64 -15.71
C ASP A 15 14.75 0.33 -16.24
N SER A 16 14.44 1.15 -17.23
CA SER A 16 15.36 2.16 -17.76
C SER A 16 15.66 3.27 -16.75
N VAL A 17 14.65 3.78 -16.05
CA VAL A 17 14.83 4.78 -14.99
C VAL A 17 15.66 4.20 -13.86
N PHE A 18 15.41 2.95 -13.45
CA PHE A 18 16.18 2.30 -12.40
C PHE A 18 17.60 1.97 -12.82
N THR A 19 17.78 1.31 -13.98
CA THR A 19 19.09 0.81 -14.41
C THR A 19 20.02 1.94 -14.87
N TYR A 20 19.49 2.93 -15.58
CA TYR A 20 20.30 4.01 -16.14
C TYR A 20 20.26 5.31 -15.32
N GLY A 21 19.11 5.66 -14.74
CA GLY A 21 18.96 6.89 -13.97
C GLY A 21 19.63 6.84 -12.61
N PHE A 22 19.55 5.70 -11.92
CA PHE A 22 20.08 5.57 -10.56
C PHE A 22 21.49 4.94 -10.52
N HIS A 23 21.85 4.05 -11.45
CA HIS A 23 23.20 3.51 -11.54
C HIS A 23 24.23 4.53 -12.09
N ALA A 24 23.80 5.41 -12.98
CA ALA A 24 24.69 6.45 -13.52
C ALA A 24 25.00 7.57 -12.50
N SER A 25 24.20 7.70 -11.46
CA SER A 25 24.42 8.65 -10.38
C SER A 25 23.81 8.09 -9.09
N PRO A 26 24.55 7.22 -8.38
CA PRO A 26 24.15 6.81 -7.02
C PRO A 26 24.35 8.01 -6.09
N GLY A 27 23.59 9.08 -6.29
CA GLY A 27 23.62 10.27 -5.48
C GLY A 27 22.76 10.10 -4.22
N ALA A 28 22.58 11.19 -3.50
CA ALA A 28 21.81 11.26 -2.25
C ALA A 28 20.43 10.56 -2.28
N VAL A 29 19.82 10.39 -3.45
CA VAL A 29 18.54 9.70 -3.62
C VAL A 29 18.72 8.18 -3.48
N GLY A 30 19.73 7.58 -4.10
CA GLY A 30 20.01 6.13 -3.99
C GLY A 30 20.36 5.75 -2.57
N GLU A 31 21.25 6.50 -1.93
CA GLU A 31 21.62 6.32 -0.52
C GLU A 31 20.39 6.44 0.41
N LYS A 32 19.50 7.39 0.12
CA LYS A 32 18.28 7.57 0.89
C LYS A 32 17.31 6.39 0.72
N ILE A 33 17.17 5.85 -0.50
CA ILE A 33 16.34 4.67 -0.76
C ILE A 33 16.91 3.46 -0.02
N ALA A 34 18.23 3.22 -0.08
CA ALA A 34 18.90 2.15 0.64
C ALA A 34 18.67 2.27 2.15
N SER A 35 18.92 3.45 2.73
CA SER A 35 18.73 3.69 4.17
C SER A 35 17.28 3.52 4.63
N ILE A 36 16.29 3.84 3.79
CA ILE A 36 14.88 3.60 4.11
C ILE A 36 14.58 2.09 4.11
N GLY A 37 15.12 1.34 3.14
CA GLY A 37 14.98 -0.10 3.09
C GLY A 37 15.54 -0.78 4.34
N GLU A 38 16.76 -0.43 4.73
CA GLU A 38 17.40 -0.95 5.96
C GLU A 38 16.61 -0.60 7.22
N ALA A 39 16.19 0.65 7.36
CA ALA A 39 15.43 1.09 8.53
C ALA A 39 14.07 0.38 8.66
N ARG A 40 13.47 -0.03 7.53
CA ARG A 40 12.18 -0.73 7.48
C ARG A 40 12.31 -2.26 7.53
N THR A 41 13.51 -2.82 7.55
CA THR A 41 13.81 -4.25 7.74
C THR A 41 14.54 -4.46 9.04
N LEU A 42 15.84 -4.25 9.04
CA LEU A 42 16.73 -4.44 10.18
C LEU A 42 16.33 -3.57 11.39
N GLY A 43 15.83 -2.36 11.12
CA GLY A 43 15.35 -1.46 12.17
C GLY A 43 14.19 -2.03 12.98
N TYR A 44 13.36 -2.91 12.40
CA TYR A 44 12.28 -3.60 13.11
C TYR A 44 12.70 -4.98 13.63
N GLU A 45 13.61 -5.67 12.96
CA GLU A 45 14.14 -6.97 13.36
C GLU A 45 14.69 -6.93 14.79
N GLN A 46 15.42 -5.86 15.14
CA GLN A 46 15.98 -5.67 16.47
C GLN A 46 14.96 -5.71 17.62
N TYR A 47 13.68 -5.42 17.34
CA TYR A 47 12.58 -5.47 18.30
C TYR A 47 11.82 -6.80 18.26
N GLY A 48 12.22 -7.75 17.41
CA GLY A 48 11.60 -9.06 17.28
C GLY A 48 10.09 -9.00 17.08
N LEU A 49 9.33 -9.71 17.90
CA LEU A 49 7.86 -9.76 17.78
C LEU A 49 7.19 -8.39 17.89
N ALA A 50 7.71 -7.48 18.71
CA ALA A 50 7.15 -6.14 18.84
C ALA A 50 7.33 -5.32 17.55
N GLY A 51 8.47 -5.46 16.88
CA GLY A 51 8.72 -4.88 15.57
C GLY A 51 7.76 -5.42 14.51
N TRP A 52 7.59 -6.74 14.47
CA TRP A 52 6.67 -7.42 13.56
C TRP A 52 5.22 -6.95 13.74
N LEU A 53 4.73 -6.88 14.98
CA LEU A 53 3.38 -6.38 15.30
C LEU A 53 3.22 -4.91 14.94
N THR A 54 4.27 -4.11 15.11
CA THR A 54 4.23 -2.68 14.73
C THR A 54 4.05 -2.52 13.22
N ILE A 55 4.77 -3.28 12.41
CA ILE A 55 4.62 -3.27 10.94
C ILE A 55 3.22 -3.76 10.55
N PHE A 56 2.75 -4.85 11.16
CA PHE A 56 1.40 -5.36 10.94
C PHE A 56 0.33 -4.28 11.20
N LEU A 57 0.37 -3.59 12.33
CA LEU A 57 -0.57 -2.52 12.67
C LEU A 57 -0.46 -1.33 11.71
N ARG A 58 0.75 -0.94 11.30
CA ARG A 58 0.96 0.08 10.27
C ARG A 58 0.36 -0.33 8.93
N GLY A 59 0.46 -1.60 8.56
CA GLY A 59 -0.21 -2.17 7.40
C GLY A 59 -1.74 -2.10 7.50
N VAL A 60 -2.32 -2.45 8.65
CA VAL A 60 -3.78 -2.36 8.90
C VAL A 60 -4.27 -0.92 8.68
N LEU A 61 -3.62 0.05 9.32
CA LEU A 61 -4.00 1.46 9.22
C LEU A 61 -3.82 2.00 7.81
N CYS A 62 -2.74 1.62 7.14
CA CYS A 62 -2.48 2.02 5.76
C CYS A 62 -3.62 1.63 4.82
N ASN A 63 -3.96 0.35 4.77
CA ASN A 63 -4.97 -0.12 3.82
C ASN A 63 -6.40 0.28 4.22
N TRP A 64 -6.66 0.50 5.51
CA TRP A 64 -7.89 1.15 5.94
C TRP A 64 -8.01 2.57 5.34
N MET A 65 -6.96 3.38 5.41
CA MET A 65 -6.95 4.74 4.84
C MET A 65 -7.08 4.74 3.32
N VAL A 66 -6.36 3.84 2.61
CA VAL A 66 -6.50 3.68 1.16
C VAL A 66 -7.93 3.31 0.78
N SER A 67 -8.52 2.36 1.49
CA SER A 67 -9.90 1.92 1.27
C SER A 67 -10.92 3.04 1.51
N MET A 68 -10.71 3.87 2.52
CA MET A 68 -11.53 5.07 2.77
C MET A 68 -11.45 6.07 1.61
N GLY A 69 -10.26 6.26 1.04
CA GLY A 69 -10.07 7.09 -0.15
C GLY A 69 -10.84 6.56 -1.36
N VAL A 70 -10.79 5.24 -1.59
CA VAL A 70 -11.53 4.59 -2.69
C VAL A 70 -13.04 4.76 -2.50
N VAL A 71 -13.57 4.49 -1.31
CA VAL A 71 -15.01 4.65 -1.00
C VAL A 71 -15.42 6.12 -1.17
N GLY A 72 -14.63 7.06 -0.68
CA GLY A 72 -14.88 8.49 -0.86
C GLY A 72 -14.92 8.90 -2.34
N ALA A 73 -14.02 8.36 -3.16
CA ALA A 73 -14.02 8.60 -4.60
C ALA A 73 -15.23 7.97 -5.32
N MET A 74 -15.71 6.82 -4.84
CA MET A 74 -16.92 6.17 -5.39
C MET A 74 -18.21 6.96 -5.09
N ILE A 75 -18.29 7.57 -3.91
CA ILE A 75 -19.45 8.38 -3.49
C ILE A 75 -19.48 9.73 -4.21
N SER A 76 -18.32 10.29 -4.55
CA SER A 76 -18.21 11.60 -5.19
C SER A 76 -18.77 11.58 -6.63
N THR A 77 -19.57 12.58 -6.97
CA THR A 77 -20.14 12.78 -8.31
C THR A 77 -19.28 13.70 -9.19
N SER A 78 -18.37 14.47 -8.59
CA SER A 78 -17.48 15.40 -9.31
C SER A 78 -16.07 14.84 -9.45
N VAL A 79 -15.37 15.20 -10.52
CA VAL A 79 -13.98 14.78 -10.76
C VAL A 79 -13.05 15.33 -9.68
N SER A 80 -13.18 16.60 -9.34
CA SER A 80 -12.38 17.24 -8.28
C SER A 80 -12.60 16.58 -6.91
N GLY A 81 -13.86 16.24 -6.59
CA GLY A 81 -14.18 15.53 -5.36
C GLY A 81 -13.55 14.14 -5.30
N LYS A 82 -13.51 13.39 -6.42
CA LYS A 82 -12.81 12.11 -6.51
C LYS A 82 -11.30 12.25 -6.27
N VAL A 83 -10.69 13.26 -6.89
CA VAL A 83 -9.25 13.52 -6.74
C VAL A 83 -8.92 13.86 -5.28
N ILE A 84 -9.67 14.74 -4.64
CA ILE A 84 -9.44 15.13 -3.25
C ILE A 84 -9.65 13.95 -2.31
N ALA A 85 -10.73 13.17 -2.49
CA ALA A 85 -11.03 12.00 -1.67
C ALA A 85 -9.93 10.94 -1.70
N MET A 86 -9.30 10.73 -2.86
CA MET A 86 -8.17 9.80 -3.00
C MET A 86 -6.86 10.41 -2.51
N TRP A 87 -6.60 11.67 -2.82
CA TRP A 87 -5.32 12.31 -2.56
C TRP A 87 -5.04 12.47 -1.06
N MET A 88 -6.03 12.92 -0.27
CA MET A 88 -5.83 13.20 1.15
C MET A 88 -5.42 11.96 1.97
N PRO A 89 -6.14 10.80 1.93
CA PRO A 89 -5.73 9.62 2.69
C PRO A 89 -4.38 9.05 2.22
N ILE A 90 -4.11 9.10 0.91
CA ILE A 90 -2.85 8.60 0.35
C ILE A 90 -1.69 9.47 0.81
N MET A 91 -1.81 10.79 0.73
CA MET A 91 -0.78 11.69 1.22
C MET A 91 -0.52 11.51 2.71
N LEU A 92 -1.59 11.33 3.49
CA LEU A 92 -1.48 11.18 4.94
C LEU A 92 -0.77 9.87 5.32
N PHE A 93 -1.08 8.73 4.70
CA PHE A 93 -0.38 7.49 5.03
C PHE A 93 1.10 7.53 4.65
N PHE A 94 1.45 8.19 3.54
CA PHE A 94 2.86 8.42 3.18
C PHE A 94 3.57 9.30 4.21
N PHE A 95 2.92 10.37 4.64
CA PHE A 95 3.47 11.27 5.67
C PHE A 95 3.68 10.57 7.02
N MET A 96 2.75 9.71 7.41
CA MET A 96 2.84 8.92 8.66
C MET A 96 3.80 7.72 8.54
N GLY A 97 4.34 7.44 7.36
CA GLY A 97 5.25 6.33 7.13
C GLY A 97 4.61 4.96 7.32
N PHE A 98 3.33 4.81 7.00
CA PHE A 98 2.65 3.53 7.06
C PHE A 98 3.13 2.57 5.99
N GLU A 99 2.96 1.26 6.24
CA GLU A 99 3.48 0.22 5.37
C GLU A 99 2.41 -0.26 4.37
N HIS A 100 2.74 -0.17 3.08
CA HIS A 100 1.88 -0.63 1.99
C HIS A 100 2.63 -1.65 1.14
N SER A 101 2.12 -2.90 1.06
CA SER A 101 2.81 -4.00 0.39
C SER A 101 3.16 -3.71 -1.07
N VAL A 102 2.25 -3.10 -1.84
CA VAL A 102 2.53 -2.75 -3.25
C VAL A 102 3.63 -1.70 -3.38
N VAL A 103 3.71 -0.73 -2.46
CA VAL A 103 4.80 0.25 -2.42
C VAL A 103 6.11 -0.42 -2.02
N ASN A 104 6.04 -1.34 -1.05
CA ASN A 104 7.20 -2.07 -0.56
C ASN A 104 7.78 -2.99 -1.64
N MET A 105 6.96 -3.64 -2.46
CA MET A 105 7.42 -4.41 -3.63
C MET A 105 8.25 -3.59 -4.65
N PHE A 106 8.14 -2.28 -4.61
CA PHE A 106 8.99 -1.40 -5.41
C PHE A 106 10.20 -0.90 -4.59
N LEU A 107 9.97 -0.47 -3.36
CA LEU A 107 10.96 0.17 -2.51
C LEU A 107 12.13 -0.77 -2.18
N PHE A 108 11.84 -2.00 -1.73
CA PHE A 108 12.88 -2.91 -1.24
C PHE A 108 13.79 -3.48 -2.35
N PRO A 109 13.27 -3.98 -3.49
CA PRO A 109 14.16 -4.34 -4.59
C PRO A 109 15.01 -3.17 -5.08
N SER A 110 14.45 -1.95 -5.06
CA SER A 110 15.20 -0.74 -5.40
C SER A 110 16.31 -0.46 -4.39
N ALA A 111 16.01 -0.57 -3.10
CA ALA A 111 16.99 -0.38 -2.03
C ALA A 111 18.12 -1.42 -2.11
N MET A 112 17.82 -2.69 -2.41
CA MET A 112 18.82 -3.74 -2.63
C MET A 112 19.74 -3.42 -3.82
N ILE A 113 19.18 -2.94 -4.94
CA ILE A 113 19.97 -2.53 -6.12
C ILE A 113 20.85 -1.32 -5.80
N MET A 114 20.40 -0.43 -4.92
CA MET A 114 21.17 0.76 -4.49
C MET A 114 22.19 0.49 -3.38
N GLY A 115 22.38 -0.78 -3.00
CA GLY A 115 23.40 -1.19 -2.04
C GLY A 115 22.91 -1.24 -0.58
N GLY A 116 21.61 -1.39 -0.36
CA GLY A 116 21.05 -1.65 0.97
C GLY A 116 21.55 -2.99 1.53
N ASP A 117 22.01 -2.98 2.77
CA ASP A 117 22.65 -4.14 3.45
C ASP A 117 21.60 -5.00 4.18
N PHE A 118 20.66 -5.56 3.42
CA PHE A 118 19.68 -6.54 3.91
C PHE A 118 19.37 -7.58 2.84
N SER A 119 19.01 -8.79 3.27
CA SER A 119 18.70 -9.88 2.35
C SER A 119 17.23 -9.87 1.91
N LEU A 120 16.93 -10.62 0.83
CA LEU A 120 15.55 -10.85 0.40
C LEU A 120 14.71 -11.52 1.50
N MET A 121 15.32 -12.39 2.32
CA MET A 121 14.64 -13.03 3.44
C MET A 121 14.29 -12.05 4.55
N ASP A 122 15.19 -11.14 4.88
CA ASP A 122 14.93 -10.09 5.87
C ASP A 122 13.76 -9.21 5.43
N TYR A 123 13.73 -8.82 4.15
CA TYR A 123 12.60 -8.10 3.58
C TYR A 123 11.29 -8.88 3.69
N LEU A 124 11.27 -10.15 3.28
CA LEU A 124 10.03 -10.94 3.27
C LEU A 124 9.50 -11.18 4.69
N VAL A 125 10.36 -11.61 5.61
CA VAL A 125 9.96 -12.01 6.97
C VAL A 125 9.67 -10.79 7.85
N TRP A 126 10.52 -9.78 7.82
CA TRP A 126 10.45 -8.64 8.72
C TRP A 126 9.64 -7.45 8.19
N ASN A 127 9.26 -7.45 6.91
CA ASN A 127 8.45 -6.37 6.37
C ASN A 127 7.26 -6.85 5.53
N GLU A 128 7.47 -7.61 4.45
CA GLU A 128 6.42 -7.88 3.47
C GLU A 128 5.29 -8.75 4.05
N ILE A 129 5.60 -9.85 4.75
CA ILE A 129 4.59 -10.73 5.33
C ILE A 129 3.70 -10.00 6.32
N PRO A 130 4.21 -9.31 7.37
CA PRO A 130 3.35 -8.58 8.30
C PRO A 130 2.59 -7.43 7.60
N THR A 131 3.18 -6.77 6.62
CA THR A 131 2.51 -5.72 5.85
C THR A 131 1.35 -6.26 5.02
N VAL A 132 1.55 -7.35 4.28
CA VAL A 132 0.47 -7.99 3.48
C VAL A 132 -0.68 -8.42 4.36
N LEU A 133 -0.38 -9.10 5.47
CA LEU A 133 -1.41 -9.53 6.43
C LEU A 133 -2.14 -8.33 7.04
N GLY A 134 -1.42 -7.29 7.42
CA GLY A 134 -1.99 -6.06 7.92
C GLY A 134 -2.88 -5.35 6.90
N ASN A 135 -2.39 -5.20 5.66
CA ASN A 135 -3.17 -4.61 4.57
C ASN A 135 -4.45 -5.40 4.30
N LEU A 136 -4.39 -6.73 4.30
CA LEU A 136 -5.56 -7.59 4.11
C LEU A 136 -6.60 -7.37 5.22
N VAL A 137 -6.18 -7.37 6.47
CA VAL A 137 -7.06 -7.12 7.63
C VAL A 137 -7.65 -5.71 7.58
N GLY A 138 -6.85 -4.68 7.27
CA GLY A 138 -7.30 -3.29 7.16
C GLY A 138 -8.39 -3.10 6.10
N GLY A 139 -8.20 -3.68 4.92
CA GLY A 139 -9.17 -3.61 3.84
C GLY A 139 -10.45 -4.43 4.09
N LEU A 140 -10.31 -5.69 4.53
CA LEU A 140 -11.45 -6.58 4.74
C LEU A 140 -12.25 -6.22 5.99
N ALA A 141 -11.60 -6.07 7.15
CA ALA A 141 -12.31 -5.89 8.40
C ALA A 141 -12.96 -4.51 8.51
N PHE A 142 -12.20 -3.46 8.23
CA PHE A 142 -12.68 -2.10 8.45
C PHE A 142 -13.53 -1.56 7.30
N THR A 143 -13.25 -1.94 6.05
CA THR A 143 -14.01 -1.42 4.90
C THR A 143 -14.96 -2.47 4.34
N GLY A 144 -14.48 -3.66 4.02
CA GLY A 144 -15.27 -4.71 3.39
C GLY A 144 -16.47 -5.14 4.24
N LEU A 145 -16.24 -5.49 5.52
CA LEU A 145 -17.31 -5.92 6.43
C LEU A 145 -18.28 -4.78 6.76
N THR A 146 -17.78 -3.56 6.89
CA THR A 146 -18.64 -2.38 7.14
C THR A 146 -19.56 -2.13 5.95
N LEU A 147 -19.04 -2.12 4.72
CA LEU A 147 -19.84 -1.95 3.50
C LEU A 147 -20.83 -3.12 3.31
N TYR A 148 -20.41 -4.34 3.56
CA TYR A 148 -21.30 -5.50 3.53
C TYR A 148 -22.45 -5.37 4.53
N GLY A 149 -22.11 -5.03 5.78
CA GLY A 149 -23.12 -4.87 6.84
C GLY A 149 -24.13 -3.75 6.57
N THR A 150 -23.65 -2.62 6.06
CA THR A 150 -24.52 -1.45 5.81
C THR A 150 -25.36 -1.59 4.54
N HIS A 151 -24.80 -2.11 3.45
CA HIS A 151 -25.50 -2.14 2.17
C HIS A 151 -26.35 -3.39 1.97
N ILE A 152 -25.83 -4.59 2.27
CA ILE A 152 -26.52 -5.84 1.98
C ILE A 152 -27.57 -6.16 3.04
N ARG A 153 -27.25 -6.02 4.32
CA ARG A 153 -28.24 -6.26 5.38
C ARG A 153 -29.41 -5.27 5.38
N THR A 154 -29.14 -4.02 5.02
CA THR A 154 -30.19 -2.98 5.00
C THR A 154 -31.06 -3.06 3.73
N ALA A 155 -30.49 -3.43 2.59
CA ALA A 155 -31.23 -3.62 1.35
C ALA A 155 -32.26 -4.78 1.44
N ALA A 156 -31.92 -5.89 2.09
CA ALA A 156 -32.81 -7.03 2.29
C ALA A 156 -34.06 -6.66 3.13
N LYS A 157 -33.92 -5.81 4.13
CA LYS A 157 -35.07 -5.34 4.95
C LYS A 157 -36.02 -4.41 4.19
N LYS A 158 -35.52 -3.58 3.28
CA LYS A 158 -36.34 -2.69 2.46
C LYS A 158 -37.20 -3.46 1.44
N ALA A 159 -36.64 -4.51 0.85
CA ALA A 159 -37.37 -5.35 -0.10
C ALA A 159 -38.58 -6.06 0.57
N THR A 160 -38.42 -6.54 1.80
CA THR A 160 -39.50 -7.24 2.53
C THR A 160 -40.60 -6.31 2.99
N SER A 161 -40.33 -5.03 3.26
CA SER A 161 -41.37 -4.05 3.67
C SER A 161 -42.15 -3.48 2.51
N ALA A 162 -41.62 -3.51 1.27
CA ALA A 162 -42.32 -3.02 0.08
C ALA A 162 -43.31 -4.05 -0.50
N THR A 163 -43.27 -5.30 -0.06
CA THR A 163 -44.19 -6.36 -0.56
C THR A 163 -45.41 -6.56 0.35
N THR A 164 -45.58 -5.78 1.43
CA THR A 164 -46.66 -5.92 2.41
C THR A 164 -47.65 -4.74 2.38
N CYS A 165 -47.70 -3.96 1.30
CA CYS A 165 -48.74 -2.94 1.05
C CYS A 165 -49.60 -3.32 -0.15
#